data_785c53b4cc1175c650b67c8d7ef2833f
#
_entry.id   785c53b4cc1175c650b67c8d7ef2833f
#
_cell.length_a   1.000
_cell.length_b   1.000
_cell.length_c   1.000
_cell.angle_alpha   90.00
_cell.angle_beta   90.00
_cell.angle_gamma   90.00
#
_symmetry.space_group_name_H-M   'P 1'
#
loop_
_entity.id
_entity.type
_entity.pdbx_description
1 polymer ?
#
loop_
_entity_poly.entity_id
_entity_poly.type
_entity_poly.pdbx_seq_one_letter_code
_entity_poly.pdbx_strand_id
1 'polypeptide(L)'
;MASELAVRTCGLTKQFDRHIAVNDVDLQIAAGEVYGLIGPNGAGKTTLIRMLATAEEPTKGEIYILGDRLRLDQSNVTLKRRLGYLPDDFPLYDNLTVWDYLDYFARLYFLKEPRRTRRLHEVLELVQLQYKRQSSIATLSRGMKQRLSLARTILHEPILLLLDEPVSGLDPVARMQFREIIKVLQEAGMTVLISSHVLSDLAELCTSVGIMELGYLVESALLQDLYWRLSRRQILLSTLGDLKELQIELKNNPLVKAWEVINPKQVRVDFDGDEKACAELLRSLVSAGITLNDFHCTQDDLETIFLNLGHHQAS
;
A
#
# COMPACT_ATOMS: atom_id res chain seq x y z
N MET A 1 -0.18 -4.36 25.25
CA MET A 1 -0.56 -5.73 24.86
C MET A 1 0.08 -5.97 23.50
N ALA A 2 0.84 -7.07 23.31
CA ALA A 2 1.41 -7.39 22.00
C ALA A 2 0.22 -7.61 21.05
N SER A 3 0.18 -6.89 19.92
CA SER A 3 -0.86 -7.08 18.90
C SER A 3 -0.75 -8.51 18.36
N GLU A 4 -1.89 -9.18 18.23
CA GLU A 4 -1.93 -10.50 17.60
C GLU A 4 -1.50 -10.38 16.14
N LEU A 5 -0.57 -11.23 15.70
CA LEU A 5 -0.07 -11.18 14.32
C LEU A 5 -1.01 -11.96 13.39
N ALA A 6 -1.49 -11.33 12.34
CA ALA A 6 -2.24 -11.99 11.28
C ALA A 6 -1.33 -12.73 10.31
N VAL A 7 -0.14 -12.19 10.04
CA VAL A 7 0.88 -12.82 9.19
C VAL A 7 2.23 -12.71 9.87
N ARG A 8 2.99 -13.81 9.86
CA ARG A 8 4.41 -13.82 10.22
C ARG A 8 5.15 -14.76 9.29
N THR A 9 6.29 -14.31 8.75
CA THR A 9 7.22 -15.18 8.02
C THR A 9 8.56 -15.20 8.73
N CYS A 10 9.31 -16.30 8.55
CA CYS A 10 10.64 -16.47 9.10
C CYS A 10 11.56 -17.03 8.01
N GLY A 11 12.55 -16.25 7.58
CA GLY A 11 13.53 -16.64 6.58
C GLY A 11 12.92 -17.07 5.24
N LEU A 12 11.78 -16.48 4.85
CA LEU A 12 10.99 -16.94 3.73
C LEU A 12 11.73 -16.74 2.40
N THR A 13 11.95 -17.81 1.67
CA THR A 13 12.72 -17.79 0.42
C THR A 13 11.98 -18.56 -0.67
N LYS A 14 11.93 -18.00 -1.87
CA LYS A 14 11.48 -18.68 -3.09
C LYS A 14 12.51 -18.55 -4.18
N GLN A 15 12.95 -19.69 -4.67
CA GLN A 15 13.85 -19.81 -5.80
C GLN A 15 13.15 -20.56 -6.95
N PHE A 16 13.19 -20.00 -8.15
CA PHE A 16 12.78 -20.62 -9.39
C PHE A 16 14.06 -20.89 -10.20
N ASP A 17 14.41 -22.14 -10.41
CA ASP A 17 15.65 -22.55 -11.09
C ASP A 17 16.89 -21.80 -10.55
N ARG A 18 17.39 -20.83 -11.30
CA ARG A 18 18.56 -20.00 -10.94
C ARG A 18 18.19 -18.63 -10.37
N HIS A 19 16.91 -18.25 -10.40
CA HIS A 19 16.45 -16.94 -9.96
C HIS A 19 15.82 -17.02 -8.56
N ILE A 20 16.32 -16.21 -7.64
CA ILE A 20 15.73 -16.06 -6.30
C ILE A 20 14.76 -14.89 -6.37
N ALA A 21 13.45 -15.19 -6.33
CA ALA A 21 12.40 -14.20 -6.43
C ALA A 21 12.03 -13.57 -5.08
N VAL A 22 12.20 -14.30 -3.97
CA VAL A 22 12.03 -13.86 -2.58
C VAL A 22 13.19 -14.44 -1.79
N ASN A 23 13.89 -13.64 -1.02
CA ASN A 23 15.11 -14.01 -0.34
C ASN A 23 15.13 -13.58 1.12
N ASP A 24 15.06 -14.55 2.03
CA ASP A 24 15.21 -14.38 3.47
C ASP A 24 14.27 -13.32 4.07
N VAL A 25 12.97 -13.37 3.72
CA VAL A 25 11.99 -12.35 4.11
C VAL A 25 11.36 -12.68 5.46
N ASP A 26 11.56 -11.78 6.43
CA ASP A 26 10.89 -11.74 7.73
C ASP A 26 9.82 -10.64 7.74
N LEU A 27 8.55 -11.03 7.55
CA LEU A 27 7.40 -10.15 7.50
C LEU A 27 6.52 -10.34 8.73
N GLN A 28 6.02 -9.23 9.29
CA GLN A 28 5.03 -9.25 10.37
C GLN A 28 3.91 -8.27 10.06
N ILE A 29 2.66 -8.73 10.12
CA ILE A 29 1.46 -7.92 9.91
C ILE A 29 0.54 -8.12 11.10
N ALA A 30 0.13 -7.03 11.74
CA ALA A 30 -0.79 -7.08 12.87
C ALA A 30 -2.23 -7.39 12.41
N ALA A 31 -3.03 -8.00 13.28
CA ALA A 31 -4.45 -8.23 13.00
C ALA A 31 -5.22 -6.90 12.90
N GLY A 32 -6.10 -6.79 11.89
CA GLY A 32 -6.87 -5.57 11.60
C GLY A 32 -6.08 -4.45 10.90
N GLU A 33 -4.86 -4.73 10.49
CA GLU A 33 -3.98 -3.78 9.80
C GLU A 33 -4.22 -3.78 8.28
N VAL A 34 -4.04 -2.62 7.64
CA VAL A 34 -3.82 -2.54 6.19
C VAL A 34 -2.33 -2.35 5.96
N TYR A 35 -1.69 -3.39 5.45
CA TYR A 35 -0.26 -3.41 5.17
C TYR A 35 0.00 -3.25 3.68
N GLY A 36 0.73 -2.21 3.29
CA GLY A 36 1.16 -1.96 1.91
C GLY A 36 2.48 -2.65 1.59
N LEU A 37 2.53 -3.43 0.52
CA LEU A 37 3.76 -4.04 0.02
C LEU A 37 4.18 -3.31 -1.25
N ILE A 38 5.27 -2.55 -1.19
CA ILE A 38 5.69 -1.64 -2.24
C ILE A 38 7.01 -2.09 -2.84
N GLY A 39 7.19 -1.84 -4.12
CA GLY A 39 8.44 -2.12 -4.81
C GLY A 39 8.28 -2.12 -6.33
N PRO A 40 9.38 -2.03 -7.08
CA PRO A 40 9.35 -2.07 -8.54
C PRO A 40 8.82 -3.41 -9.06
N ASN A 41 8.54 -3.44 -10.36
CA ASN A 41 8.20 -4.69 -11.04
C ASN A 41 9.39 -5.66 -10.96
N GLY A 42 9.11 -6.93 -10.62
CA GLY A 42 10.16 -7.92 -10.40
C GLY A 42 10.77 -7.93 -8.99
N ALA A 43 10.35 -7.05 -8.06
CA ALA A 43 10.86 -7.04 -6.69
C ALA A 43 10.49 -8.28 -5.85
N GLY A 44 9.58 -9.14 -6.31
CA GLY A 44 9.15 -10.34 -5.60
C GLY A 44 7.79 -10.25 -4.91
N LYS A 45 7.09 -9.11 -4.99
CA LYS A 45 5.80 -8.86 -4.32
C LYS A 45 4.74 -9.93 -4.61
N THR A 46 4.45 -10.16 -5.90
CA THR A 46 3.50 -11.19 -6.34
C THR A 46 3.88 -12.58 -5.84
N THR A 47 5.17 -12.92 -5.88
CA THR A 47 5.66 -14.22 -5.40
C THR A 47 5.44 -14.37 -3.89
N LEU A 48 5.75 -13.33 -3.11
CA LEU A 48 5.49 -13.31 -1.67
C LEU A 48 4.00 -13.47 -1.36
N ILE A 49 3.13 -12.69 -2.02
CA ILE A 49 1.67 -12.79 -1.85
C ILE A 49 1.16 -14.19 -2.23
N ARG A 50 1.64 -14.78 -3.33
CA ARG A 50 1.25 -16.13 -3.74
C ARG A 50 1.65 -17.21 -2.73
N MET A 51 2.82 -17.07 -2.10
CA MET A 51 3.23 -17.98 -1.01
C MET A 51 2.30 -17.84 0.20
N LEU A 52 1.97 -16.60 0.61
CA LEU A 52 1.01 -16.35 1.70
C LEU A 52 -0.40 -16.87 1.36
N ALA A 53 -0.81 -16.74 0.10
CA ALA A 53 -2.08 -17.25 -0.42
C ALA A 53 -2.11 -18.79 -0.59
N THR A 54 -1.01 -19.49 -0.29
CA THR A 54 -0.86 -20.94 -0.55
C THR A 54 -0.99 -21.34 -2.03
N ALA A 55 -0.79 -20.38 -2.93
CA ALA A 55 -0.80 -20.61 -4.38
C ALA A 55 0.60 -20.94 -4.93
N GLU A 56 1.63 -20.72 -4.12
CA GLU A 56 3.03 -21.04 -4.42
C GLU A 56 3.71 -21.60 -3.17
N GLU A 57 4.54 -22.64 -3.32
CA GLU A 57 5.28 -23.22 -2.20
C GLU A 57 6.62 -22.51 -2.00
N PRO A 58 7.00 -22.13 -0.77
CA PRO A 58 8.32 -21.61 -0.48
C PRO A 58 9.40 -22.69 -0.69
N THR A 59 10.60 -22.27 -1.07
CA THR A 59 11.78 -23.14 -1.12
C THR A 59 12.37 -23.36 0.27
N LYS A 60 12.33 -22.32 1.12
CA LYS A 60 12.79 -22.33 2.52
C LYS A 60 11.97 -21.38 3.36
N GLY A 61 12.10 -21.52 4.68
CA GLY A 61 11.46 -20.65 5.65
C GLY A 61 10.10 -21.12 6.10
N GLU A 62 9.45 -20.33 6.90
CA GLU A 62 8.17 -20.66 7.53
C GLU A 62 7.16 -19.53 7.37
N ILE A 63 5.89 -19.91 7.24
CA ILE A 63 4.76 -18.99 7.18
C ILE A 63 3.81 -19.32 8.31
N TYR A 64 3.40 -18.30 9.05
CA TYR A 64 2.37 -18.36 10.07
C TYR A 64 1.25 -17.40 9.69
N ILE A 65 0.02 -17.89 9.67
CA ILE A 65 -1.17 -17.10 9.37
C ILE A 65 -2.17 -17.27 10.51
N LEU A 66 -2.56 -16.15 11.14
CA LEU A 66 -3.47 -16.12 12.28
C LEU A 66 -3.04 -17.10 13.39
N GLY A 67 -1.73 -17.18 13.66
CA GLY A 67 -1.12 -18.05 14.65
C GLY A 67 -0.85 -19.49 14.19
N ASP A 68 -1.47 -19.93 13.10
CA ASP A 68 -1.30 -21.30 12.58
C ASP A 68 -0.12 -21.37 11.59
N ARG A 69 0.78 -22.32 11.80
CA ARG A 69 1.86 -22.60 10.84
C ARG A 69 1.30 -23.21 9.57
N LEU A 70 1.61 -22.62 8.43
CA LEU A 70 1.28 -23.17 7.13
C LEU A 70 2.11 -24.44 6.87
N ARG A 71 1.44 -25.58 6.73
CA ARG A 71 2.07 -26.86 6.43
C ARG A 71 1.87 -27.22 4.97
N LEU A 72 2.96 -27.40 4.25
CA LEU A 72 2.93 -27.70 2.81
C LEU A 72 2.47 -29.12 2.50
N ASP A 73 2.67 -30.05 3.45
CA ASP A 73 2.32 -31.47 3.38
C ASP A 73 0.86 -31.78 3.69
N GLN A 74 0.06 -30.79 4.04
CA GLN A 74 -1.34 -30.96 4.44
C GLN A 74 -2.27 -30.04 3.64
N SER A 75 -3.51 -30.54 3.45
CA SER A 75 -4.56 -29.71 2.87
C SER A 75 -5.00 -28.64 3.85
N ASN A 76 -4.44 -27.43 3.80
CA ASN A 76 -4.75 -26.30 4.67
C ASN A 76 -6.18 -25.73 4.42
N VAL A 77 -7.19 -26.60 4.29
CA VAL A 77 -8.57 -26.20 3.92
C VAL A 77 -9.15 -25.20 4.90
N THR A 78 -8.95 -25.43 6.21
CA THR A 78 -9.46 -24.53 7.24
C THR A 78 -8.79 -23.15 7.15
N LEU A 79 -7.50 -23.12 6.92
CA LEU A 79 -6.75 -21.89 6.74
C LEU A 79 -7.16 -21.18 5.44
N LYS A 80 -7.25 -21.89 4.33
CA LYS A 80 -7.68 -21.33 3.03
C LYS A 80 -9.07 -20.69 3.08
N ARG A 81 -9.97 -21.20 3.92
CA ARG A 81 -11.28 -20.58 4.14
C ARG A 81 -11.22 -19.24 4.88
N ARG A 82 -10.11 -18.96 5.56
CA ARG A 82 -9.90 -17.69 6.29
C ARG A 82 -9.17 -16.66 5.43
N LEU A 83 -8.72 -17.05 4.22
CA LEU A 83 -7.97 -16.22 3.29
C LEU A 83 -8.82 -15.82 2.09
N GLY A 84 -8.75 -14.56 1.72
CA GLY A 84 -9.19 -14.07 0.43
C GLY A 84 -7.98 -13.66 -0.40
N TYR A 85 -7.84 -14.20 -1.61
CA TYR A 85 -6.77 -13.85 -2.52
C TYR A 85 -7.31 -13.29 -3.84
N LEU A 86 -6.90 -12.09 -4.16
CA LEU A 86 -7.17 -11.40 -5.43
C LEU A 86 -5.84 -11.23 -6.17
N PRO A 87 -5.55 -12.05 -7.19
CA PRO A 87 -4.37 -11.88 -8.04
C PRO A 87 -4.53 -10.66 -8.97
N ASP A 88 -3.43 -10.15 -9.50
CA ASP A 88 -3.40 -9.06 -10.48
C ASP A 88 -4.21 -9.41 -11.75
N ASP A 89 -4.01 -10.63 -12.27
CA ASP A 89 -4.80 -11.17 -13.39
C ASP A 89 -5.76 -12.26 -12.90
N PHE A 90 -7.04 -12.04 -13.14
CA PHE A 90 -8.09 -12.98 -12.77
C PHE A 90 -9.11 -13.12 -13.91
N PRO A 91 -9.41 -14.36 -14.32
CA PRO A 91 -10.41 -14.60 -15.34
C PRO A 91 -11.82 -14.33 -14.78
N LEU A 92 -12.59 -13.54 -15.53
CA LEU A 92 -14.03 -13.39 -15.34
C LEU A 92 -14.78 -14.17 -16.41
N TYR A 93 -15.96 -14.67 -16.08
CA TYR A 93 -16.80 -15.39 -17.01
C TYR A 93 -17.76 -14.43 -17.70
N ASP A 94 -17.32 -13.82 -18.79
CA ASP A 94 -18.02 -12.75 -19.50
C ASP A 94 -19.46 -13.11 -19.93
N ASN A 95 -19.76 -14.40 -20.10
CA ASN A 95 -21.07 -14.91 -20.47
C ASN A 95 -22.08 -14.97 -19.30
N LEU A 96 -21.63 -14.76 -18.07
CA LEU A 96 -22.48 -14.77 -16.89
C LEU A 96 -22.97 -13.38 -16.56
N THR A 97 -24.10 -13.31 -15.85
CA THR A 97 -24.47 -12.09 -15.13
C THR A 97 -23.62 -11.93 -13.87
N VAL A 98 -23.54 -10.72 -13.36
CA VAL A 98 -22.87 -10.43 -12.07
C VAL A 98 -23.42 -11.32 -10.95
N TRP A 99 -24.75 -11.50 -10.91
CA TRP A 99 -25.41 -12.35 -9.93
C TRP A 99 -25.03 -13.83 -10.08
N ASP A 100 -25.15 -14.38 -11.29
CA ASP A 100 -24.86 -15.80 -11.54
C ASP A 100 -23.40 -16.16 -11.23
N TYR A 101 -22.49 -15.23 -11.56
CA TYR A 101 -21.07 -15.36 -11.22
C TYR A 101 -20.84 -15.47 -9.72
N LEU A 102 -21.41 -14.57 -8.93
CA LEU A 102 -21.27 -14.60 -7.49
C LEU A 102 -22.00 -15.81 -6.86
N ASP A 103 -23.21 -16.16 -7.35
CA ASP A 103 -23.95 -17.34 -6.87
C ASP A 103 -23.18 -18.64 -7.15
N TYR A 104 -22.52 -18.74 -8.30
CA TYR A 104 -21.65 -19.87 -8.62
C TYR A 104 -20.54 -20.04 -7.56
N PHE A 105 -19.80 -18.97 -7.23
CA PHE A 105 -18.75 -19.04 -6.21
C PHE A 105 -19.31 -19.22 -4.80
N ALA A 106 -20.45 -18.64 -4.46
CA ALA A 106 -21.11 -18.85 -3.19
C ALA A 106 -21.45 -20.33 -2.94
N ARG A 107 -21.87 -21.04 -4.00
CA ARG A 107 -22.09 -22.49 -3.96
C ARG A 107 -20.80 -23.28 -3.76
N LEU A 108 -19.72 -22.87 -4.41
CA LEU A 108 -18.40 -23.50 -4.23
C LEU A 108 -17.89 -23.34 -2.78
N TYR A 109 -18.22 -22.22 -2.12
CA TYR A 109 -17.95 -22.01 -0.70
C TYR A 109 -18.98 -22.67 0.23
N PHE A 110 -19.90 -23.47 -0.32
CA PHE A 110 -20.96 -24.21 0.41
C PHE A 110 -21.93 -23.30 1.16
N LEU A 111 -22.14 -22.06 0.71
CA LEU A 111 -23.17 -21.20 1.26
C LEU A 111 -24.57 -21.73 0.86
N LYS A 112 -25.43 -21.96 1.87
CA LYS A 112 -26.80 -22.48 1.68
C LYS A 112 -27.84 -21.35 1.87
N GLU A 113 -29.03 -21.54 1.28
CA GLU A 113 -30.18 -20.66 1.52
C GLU A 113 -30.64 -20.74 2.99
N PRO A 114 -31.11 -19.63 3.56
CA PRO A 114 -31.26 -18.28 2.95
C PRO A 114 -29.98 -17.41 3.10
N ARG A 115 -28.92 -17.91 3.77
CA ARG A 115 -27.66 -17.17 4.00
C ARG A 115 -26.98 -16.79 2.68
N ARG A 116 -27.04 -17.68 1.67
CA ARG A 116 -26.39 -17.43 0.37
C ARG A 116 -26.98 -16.20 -0.29
N THR A 117 -28.28 -16.15 -0.51
CA THR A 117 -28.95 -14.98 -1.14
C THR A 117 -28.68 -13.70 -0.37
N ARG A 118 -28.76 -13.73 0.95
CA ARG A 118 -28.44 -12.57 1.80
C ARG A 118 -27.01 -12.10 1.59
N ARG A 119 -26.03 -13.03 1.61
CA ARG A 119 -24.61 -12.70 1.42
C ARG A 119 -24.31 -12.11 0.04
N LEU A 120 -24.99 -12.59 -1.00
CA LEU A 120 -24.88 -12.01 -2.35
C LEU A 120 -25.31 -10.55 -2.37
N HIS A 121 -26.40 -10.20 -1.71
CA HIS A 121 -26.85 -8.81 -1.60
C HIS A 121 -25.87 -7.95 -0.82
N GLU A 122 -25.39 -8.42 0.35
CA GLU A 122 -24.40 -7.70 1.17
C GLU A 122 -23.12 -7.38 0.40
N VAL A 123 -22.53 -8.36 -0.29
CA VAL A 123 -21.30 -8.11 -1.02
C VAL A 123 -21.52 -7.19 -2.23
N LEU A 124 -22.66 -7.31 -2.93
CA LEU A 124 -23.00 -6.43 -4.06
C LEU A 124 -23.21 -4.99 -3.60
N GLU A 125 -23.83 -4.78 -2.45
CA GLU A 125 -23.98 -3.46 -1.84
C GLU A 125 -22.63 -2.87 -1.45
N LEU A 126 -21.80 -3.64 -0.76
CA LEU A 126 -20.47 -3.23 -0.34
C LEU A 126 -19.59 -2.78 -1.52
N VAL A 127 -19.60 -3.54 -2.62
CA VAL A 127 -18.82 -3.18 -3.81
C VAL A 127 -19.57 -2.25 -4.78
N GLN A 128 -20.74 -1.74 -4.38
CA GLN A 128 -21.55 -0.80 -5.17
C GLN A 128 -21.92 -1.31 -6.57
N LEU A 129 -22.29 -2.60 -6.68
CA LEU A 129 -22.68 -3.23 -7.94
C LEU A 129 -24.12 -3.78 -7.95
N GLN A 130 -24.95 -3.50 -6.92
CA GLN A 130 -26.31 -3.99 -6.80
C GLN A 130 -27.20 -3.62 -7.99
N TYR A 131 -26.97 -2.45 -8.60
CA TYR A 131 -27.72 -1.98 -9.79
C TYR A 131 -27.30 -2.70 -11.09
N LYS A 132 -26.15 -3.40 -11.06
CA LYS A 132 -25.62 -4.17 -12.18
C LYS A 132 -25.80 -5.69 -12.01
N ARG A 133 -26.51 -6.14 -10.99
CA ARG A 133 -26.62 -7.56 -10.66
C ARG A 133 -27.08 -8.47 -11.80
N GLN A 134 -27.95 -7.96 -12.69
CA GLN A 134 -28.47 -8.69 -13.85
C GLN A 134 -27.72 -8.35 -15.17
N SER A 135 -26.71 -7.50 -15.11
CA SER A 135 -25.90 -7.15 -16.29
C SER A 135 -24.89 -8.26 -16.57
N SER A 136 -24.63 -8.50 -17.87
CA SER A 136 -23.52 -9.37 -18.28
C SER A 136 -22.18 -8.76 -17.87
N ILE A 137 -21.26 -9.59 -17.39
CA ILE A 137 -19.92 -9.18 -16.99
C ILE A 137 -19.14 -8.55 -18.15
N ALA A 138 -19.38 -8.99 -19.38
CA ALA A 138 -18.78 -8.40 -20.58
C ALA A 138 -19.03 -6.89 -20.69
N THR A 139 -20.17 -6.40 -20.17
CA THR A 139 -20.58 -4.98 -20.26
C THR A 139 -20.03 -4.09 -19.16
N LEU A 140 -19.30 -4.65 -18.20
CA LEU A 140 -18.73 -3.92 -17.07
C LEU A 140 -17.47 -3.16 -17.48
N SER A 141 -17.28 -1.95 -16.91
CA SER A 141 -15.99 -1.26 -16.99
C SER A 141 -14.89 -2.02 -16.24
N ARG A 142 -13.62 -1.70 -16.49
CA ARG A 142 -12.48 -2.31 -15.78
C ARG A 142 -12.61 -2.16 -14.26
N GLY A 143 -12.94 -0.97 -13.76
CA GLY A 143 -13.14 -0.75 -12.33
C GLY A 143 -14.32 -1.54 -11.74
N MET A 144 -15.42 -1.71 -12.50
CA MET A 144 -16.51 -2.59 -12.08
C MET A 144 -16.10 -4.06 -12.06
N LYS A 145 -15.33 -4.53 -13.04
CA LYS A 145 -14.78 -5.89 -13.08
C LYS A 145 -13.86 -6.14 -11.87
N GLN A 146 -13.03 -5.16 -11.52
CA GLN A 146 -12.16 -5.23 -10.33
C GLN A 146 -12.97 -5.34 -9.04
N ARG A 147 -14.00 -4.51 -8.87
CA ARG A 147 -14.90 -4.56 -7.71
C ARG A 147 -15.69 -5.88 -7.64
N LEU A 148 -16.10 -6.43 -8.78
CA LEU A 148 -16.74 -7.75 -8.84
C LEU A 148 -15.77 -8.86 -8.38
N SER A 149 -14.50 -8.79 -8.74
CA SER A 149 -13.48 -9.74 -8.31
C SER A 149 -13.21 -9.63 -6.82
N LEU A 150 -13.19 -8.41 -6.28
CA LEU A 150 -13.13 -8.21 -4.83
C LEU A 150 -14.37 -8.80 -4.14
N ALA A 151 -15.60 -8.59 -4.67
CA ALA A 151 -16.83 -9.18 -4.15
C ALA A 151 -16.74 -10.71 -4.05
N ARG A 152 -16.22 -11.38 -5.10
CA ARG A 152 -15.96 -12.82 -5.09
C ARG A 152 -14.96 -13.20 -3.99
N THR A 153 -13.90 -12.43 -3.85
CA THR A 153 -12.81 -12.71 -2.88
C THR A 153 -13.26 -12.60 -1.44
N ILE A 154 -14.23 -11.73 -1.12
CA ILE A 154 -14.76 -11.54 0.24
C ILE A 154 -16.05 -12.33 0.52
N LEU A 155 -16.56 -13.06 -0.47
CA LEU A 155 -17.86 -13.74 -0.40
C LEU A 155 -17.97 -14.73 0.77
N HIS A 156 -16.89 -15.43 1.08
CA HIS A 156 -16.81 -16.44 2.14
C HIS A 156 -16.39 -15.89 3.51
N GLU A 157 -16.37 -14.57 3.67
CA GLU A 157 -16.02 -13.85 4.91
C GLU A 157 -14.61 -14.18 5.41
N PRO A 158 -13.56 -13.95 4.60
CA PRO A 158 -12.19 -14.18 5.05
C PRO A 158 -11.81 -13.20 6.16
N ILE A 159 -10.77 -13.55 6.92
CA ILE A 159 -10.22 -12.69 7.98
C ILE A 159 -9.00 -11.91 7.46
N LEU A 160 -8.28 -12.51 6.50
CA LEU A 160 -7.10 -11.93 5.85
C LEU A 160 -7.34 -11.82 4.35
N LEU A 161 -7.18 -10.61 3.80
CA LEU A 161 -7.17 -10.33 2.36
C LEU A 161 -5.75 -10.14 1.86
N LEU A 162 -5.44 -10.81 0.76
CA LEU A 162 -4.20 -10.72 0.02
C LEU A 162 -4.53 -10.18 -1.37
N LEU A 163 -4.14 -8.93 -1.66
CA LEU A 163 -4.51 -8.22 -2.89
C LEU A 163 -3.25 -7.87 -3.68
N ASP A 164 -3.11 -8.45 -4.87
CA ASP A 164 -1.95 -8.23 -5.72
C ASP A 164 -2.28 -7.18 -6.81
N GLU A 165 -1.66 -5.99 -6.74
CA GLU A 165 -1.83 -4.85 -7.66
C GLU A 165 -3.30 -4.49 -7.96
N PRO A 166 -4.23 -4.46 -6.99
CA PRO A 166 -5.67 -4.42 -7.26
C PRO A 166 -6.16 -3.12 -7.88
N VAL A 167 -5.39 -2.04 -7.79
CA VAL A 167 -5.76 -0.72 -8.34
C VAL A 167 -4.98 -0.35 -9.60
N SER A 168 -4.13 -1.27 -10.09
CA SER A 168 -3.32 -1.07 -11.28
C SER A 168 -4.18 -0.83 -12.52
N GLY A 169 -3.88 0.26 -13.26
CA GLY A 169 -4.58 0.63 -14.49
C GLY A 169 -6.06 1.02 -14.31
N LEU A 170 -6.50 1.32 -13.08
CA LEU A 170 -7.80 1.94 -12.82
C LEU A 170 -7.72 3.46 -13.00
N ASP A 171 -8.83 4.06 -13.43
CA ASP A 171 -8.99 5.52 -13.41
C ASP A 171 -9.08 6.05 -11.96
N PRO A 172 -8.85 7.36 -11.72
CA PRO A 172 -8.85 7.93 -10.37
C PRO A 172 -10.13 7.69 -9.57
N VAL A 173 -11.30 7.72 -10.24
CA VAL A 173 -12.60 7.51 -9.57
C VAL A 173 -12.72 6.05 -9.12
N ALA A 174 -12.36 5.10 -9.98
CA ALA A 174 -12.39 3.67 -9.65
C ALA A 174 -11.40 3.33 -8.53
N ARG A 175 -10.21 3.97 -8.48
CA ARG A 175 -9.25 3.84 -7.38
C ARG A 175 -9.83 4.32 -6.06
N MET A 176 -10.45 5.50 -6.06
CA MET A 176 -11.10 6.07 -4.87
C MET A 176 -12.19 5.12 -4.34
N GLN A 177 -13.08 4.65 -5.23
CA GLN A 177 -14.13 3.70 -4.85
C GLN A 177 -13.57 2.40 -4.28
N PHE A 178 -12.50 1.86 -4.86
CA PHE A 178 -11.85 0.65 -4.35
C PHE A 178 -11.26 0.89 -2.96
N ARG A 179 -10.60 2.03 -2.73
CA ARG A 179 -10.05 2.42 -1.42
C ARG A 179 -11.12 2.53 -0.34
N GLU A 180 -12.27 3.13 -0.65
CA GLU A 180 -13.40 3.22 0.28
C GLU A 180 -13.89 1.83 0.72
N ILE A 181 -13.97 0.88 -0.23
CA ILE A 181 -14.36 -0.50 0.10
C ILE A 181 -13.34 -1.14 1.06
N ILE A 182 -12.04 -0.97 0.81
CA ILE A 182 -10.99 -1.51 1.69
C ILE A 182 -11.07 -0.90 3.10
N LYS A 183 -11.34 0.40 3.23
CA LYS A 183 -11.54 1.05 4.54
C LYS A 183 -12.71 0.44 5.30
N VAL A 184 -13.85 0.23 4.66
CA VAL A 184 -15.01 -0.42 5.29
C VAL A 184 -14.67 -1.85 5.75
N LEU A 185 -13.92 -2.60 4.96
CA LEU A 185 -13.49 -3.96 5.33
C LEU A 185 -12.52 -3.95 6.51
N GLN A 186 -11.59 -2.99 6.56
CA GLN A 186 -10.68 -2.80 7.70
C GLN A 186 -11.45 -2.43 8.98
N GLU A 187 -12.38 -1.48 8.90
CA GLU A 187 -13.23 -1.08 10.03
C GLU A 187 -14.07 -2.24 10.57
N ALA A 188 -14.42 -3.19 9.70
CA ALA A 188 -15.06 -4.46 10.11
C ALA A 188 -14.08 -5.47 10.74
N GLY A 189 -12.80 -5.09 10.94
CA GLY A 189 -11.77 -5.93 11.59
C GLY A 189 -10.97 -6.83 10.65
N MET A 190 -11.09 -6.65 9.33
CA MET A 190 -10.35 -7.44 8.35
C MET A 190 -8.90 -6.97 8.26
N THR A 191 -7.97 -7.92 8.20
CA THR A 191 -6.55 -7.63 7.89
C THR A 191 -6.36 -7.64 6.39
N VAL A 192 -5.62 -6.68 5.85
CA VAL A 192 -5.39 -6.55 4.41
C VAL A 192 -3.90 -6.40 4.11
N LEU A 193 -3.37 -7.26 3.24
CA LEU A 193 -2.08 -7.06 2.57
C LEU A 193 -2.35 -6.67 1.12
N ILE A 194 -1.88 -5.51 0.72
CA ILE A 194 -2.09 -4.96 -0.62
C ILE A 194 -0.75 -4.60 -1.26
N SER A 195 -0.45 -5.12 -2.46
CA SER A 195 0.73 -4.70 -3.21
C SER A 195 0.45 -3.57 -4.17
N SER A 196 1.45 -2.74 -4.39
CA SER A 196 1.48 -1.75 -5.48
C SER A 196 2.92 -1.44 -5.87
N HIS A 197 3.11 -1.01 -7.10
CA HIS A 197 4.36 -0.39 -7.56
C HIS A 197 4.28 1.15 -7.47
N VAL A 198 3.13 1.71 -7.08
CA VAL A 198 2.86 3.14 -6.92
C VAL A 198 2.51 3.41 -5.46
N LEU A 199 3.37 4.18 -4.78
CA LEU A 199 3.23 4.43 -3.35
C LEU A 199 2.02 5.31 -3.03
N SER A 200 1.72 6.31 -3.86
CA SER A 200 0.55 7.20 -3.68
C SER A 200 -0.78 6.43 -3.70
N ASP A 201 -0.85 5.28 -4.35
CA ASP A 201 -2.04 4.43 -4.35
C ASP A 201 -2.34 3.85 -2.95
N LEU A 202 -1.31 3.68 -2.12
CA LEU A 202 -1.39 3.04 -0.80
C LEU A 202 -1.33 4.01 0.38
N ALA A 203 -0.79 5.21 0.16
CA ALA A 203 -0.54 6.21 1.21
C ALA A 203 -1.78 6.58 2.04
N GLU A 204 -2.95 6.59 1.41
CA GLU A 204 -4.21 6.91 2.07
C GLU A 204 -4.91 5.71 2.73
N LEU A 205 -4.41 4.50 2.49
CA LEU A 205 -5.01 3.25 2.95
C LEU A 205 -4.21 2.57 4.05
N CYS A 206 -2.89 2.56 3.90
CA CYS A 206 -2.04 1.70 4.70
C CYS A 206 -1.68 2.34 6.03
N THR A 207 -1.67 1.52 7.08
CA THR A 207 -1.12 1.89 8.39
C THR A 207 0.38 1.62 8.45
N SER A 208 0.83 0.57 7.77
CA SER A 208 2.23 0.16 7.66
C SER A 208 2.58 -0.20 6.23
N VAL A 209 3.85 -0.13 5.92
CA VAL A 209 4.38 -0.48 4.61
C VAL A 209 5.64 -1.33 4.71
N GLY A 210 5.77 -2.25 3.76
CA GLY A 210 6.98 -2.99 3.49
C GLY A 210 7.52 -2.63 2.12
N ILE A 211 8.81 -2.35 2.04
CA ILE A 211 9.48 -2.04 0.78
C ILE A 211 10.25 -3.27 0.33
N MET A 212 9.92 -3.76 -0.85
CA MET A 212 10.64 -4.89 -1.46
C MET A 212 11.50 -4.44 -2.62
N GLU A 213 12.73 -4.95 -2.64
CA GLU A 213 13.68 -4.74 -3.73
C GLU A 213 14.52 -6.00 -3.95
N LEU A 214 14.67 -6.43 -5.21
CA LEU A 214 15.47 -7.60 -5.61
C LEU A 214 15.21 -8.87 -4.78
N GLY A 215 13.97 -9.07 -4.34
CA GLY A 215 13.56 -10.22 -3.53
C GLY A 215 13.69 -10.03 -2.02
N TYR A 216 14.26 -8.95 -1.54
CA TYR A 216 14.42 -8.65 -0.11
C TYR A 216 13.34 -7.69 0.39
N LEU A 217 12.96 -7.85 1.64
CA LEU A 217 12.19 -6.84 2.38
C LEU A 217 13.19 -5.86 3.02
N VAL A 218 13.45 -4.74 2.33
CA VAL A 218 14.50 -3.79 2.75
C VAL A 218 14.06 -2.88 3.88
N GLU A 219 12.77 -2.65 4.02
CA GLU A 219 12.19 -1.84 5.09
C GLU A 219 10.79 -2.37 5.43
N SER A 220 10.42 -2.32 6.71
CA SER A 220 9.05 -2.56 7.18
C SER A 220 8.79 -1.67 8.38
N ALA A 221 7.87 -0.72 8.24
CA ALA A 221 7.61 0.30 9.25
C ALA A 221 6.16 0.82 9.19
N LEU A 222 5.73 1.46 10.29
CA LEU A 222 4.54 2.30 10.27
C LEU A 222 4.72 3.39 9.20
N LEU A 223 3.69 3.64 8.40
CA LEU A 223 3.74 4.64 7.35
C LEU A 223 4.08 6.04 7.90
N GLN A 224 3.53 6.37 9.07
CA GLN A 224 3.84 7.64 9.75
C GLN A 224 5.32 7.75 10.14
N ASP A 225 5.91 6.67 10.68
CA ASP A 225 7.32 6.67 11.08
C ASP A 225 8.24 6.78 9.87
N LEU A 226 7.90 6.09 8.78
CA LEU A 226 8.60 6.20 7.53
C LEU A 226 8.54 7.64 6.99
N TYR A 227 7.36 8.23 7.03
CA TYR A 227 7.14 9.61 6.64
C TYR A 227 8.00 10.58 7.47
N TRP A 228 8.01 10.44 8.80
CA TRP A 228 8.82 11.27 9.70
C TRP A 228 10.32 11.11 9.48
N ARG A 229 10.79 9.89 9.24
CA ARG A 229 12.23 9.61 9.04
C ARG A 229 12.76 10.09 7.69
N LEU A 230 11.94 10.06 6.66
CA LEU A 230 12.36 10.25 5.28
C LEU A 230 11.90 11.56 4.67
N SER A 231 10.86 12.19 5.21
CA SER A 231 10.40 13.48 4.71
C SER A 231 11.37 14.58 5.12
N ARG A 232 12.31 14.87 4.25
CA ARG A 232 13.06 16.13 4.34
C ARG A 232 12.09 17.26 4.05
N ARG A 233 11.94 18.19 4.97
CA ARG A 233 11.18 19.38 4.67
C ARG A 233 11.96 20.24 3.71
N GLN A 234 11.39 20.50 2.57
CA GLN A 234 11.92 21.48 1.63
C GLN A 234 11.17 22.77 1.83
N ILE A 235 11.90 23.86 2.02
CA ILE A 235 11.33 25.19 2.11
C ILE A 235 11.69 25.95 0.86
N LEU A 236 10.69 26.32 0.08
CA LEU A 236 10.86 27.21 -1.06
C LEU A 236 10.74 28.65 -0.57
N LEU A 237 11.80 29.41 -0.70
CA LEU A 237 11.88 30.81 -0.29
C LEU A 237 12.01 31.70 -1.51
N SER A 238 11.19 32.73 -1.60
CA SER A 238 11.35 33.78 -2.60
C SER A 238 11.54 35.13 -1.90
N THR A 239 12.54 35.92 -2.33
CA THR A 239 12.84 37.23 -1.77
C THR A 239 12.75 38.35 -2.81
N LEU A 240 12.34 39.52 -2.37
CA LEU A 240 12.41 40.78 -3.16
C LEU A 240 13.80 41.45 -3.07
N GLY A 241 14.57 41.10 -2.01
CA GLY A 241 15.92 41.62 -1.76
C GLY A 241 17.05 40.85 -2.39
N ASP A 242 18.28 41.07 -1.89
CA ASP A 242 19.49 40.32 -2.36
C ASP A 242 19.51 38.93 -1.74
N LEU A 243 19.75 37.91 -2.59
CA LEU A 243 19.92 36.53 -2.14
C LEU A 243 21.11 36.31 -1.19
N LYS A 244 22.12 37.18 -1.24
CA LYS A 244 23.29 37.07 -0.35
C LYS A 244 22.93 37.21 1.11
N GLU A 245 22.04 38.14 1.46
CA GLU A 245 21.55 38.33 2.83
C GLU A 245 20.78 37.08 3.28
N LEU A 246 19.89 36.58 2.45
CA LEU A 246 19.16 35.33 2.72
C LEU A 246 20.11 34.14 2.94
N GLN A 247 21.14 33.97 2.09
CA GLN A 247 22.11 32.89 2.22
C GLN A 247 22.94 32.96 3.52
N ILE A 248 23.27 34.16 3.99
CA ILE A 248 23.98 34.36 5.27
C ILE A 248 23.11 33.87 6.43
N GLU A 249 21.85 34.25 6.45
CA GLU A 249 20.93 33.83 7.52
C GLU A 249 20.63 32.33 7.47
N LEU A 250 20.48 31.75 6.28
CA LEU A 250 20.31 30.29 6.13
C LEU A 250 21.54 29.53 6.64
N LYS A 251 22.76 30.03 6.39
CA LYS A 251 23.98 29.42 6.87
C LYS A 251 24.11 29.43 8.39
N ASN A 252 23.53 30.43 9.06
CA ASN A 252 23.57 30.57 10.52
C ASN A 252 22.55 29.67 11.24
N ASN A 253 21.58 29.08 10.52
CA ASN A 253 20.57 28.22 11.14
C ASN A 253 21.03 26.74 11.14
N PRO A 254 21.18 26.09 12.31
CA PRO A 254 21.68 24.72 12.43
C PRO A 254 20.75 23.65 11.83
N LEU A 255 19.48 23.99 11.64
CA LEU A 255 18.48 23.07 11.03
C LEU A 255 18.47 23.13 9.50
N VAL A 256 19.17 24.09 8.90
CA VAL A 256 19.39 24.15 7.45
C VAL A 256 20.55 23.23 7.11
N LYS A 257 20.30 22.16 6.36
CA LYS A 257 21.31 21.17 5.96
C LYS A 257 21.99 21.55 4.65
N ALA A 258 21.20 22.01 3.69
CA ALA A 258 21.67 22.45 2.37
C ALA A 258 20.68 23.45 1.77
N TRP A 259 21.11 24.19 0.76
CA TRP A 259 20.22 24.99 -0.08
C TRP A 259 20.72 25.04 -1.52
N GLU A 260 19.79 25.22 -2.43
CA GLU A 260 20.01 25.36 -3.87
C GLU A 260 19.36 26.64 -4.37
N VAL A 261 20.09 27.41 -5.16
CA VAL A 261 19.54 28.61 -5.81
C VAL A 261 18.85 28.19 -7.11
N ILE A 262 17.52 28.28 -7.16
CA ILE A 262 16.73 27.94 -8.34
C ILE A 262 16.80 29.07 -9.37
N ASN A 263 16.68 30.32 -8.91
CA ASN A 263 16.75 31.51 -9.75
C ASN A 263 17.24 32.72 -8.91
N PRO A 264 17.52 33.91 -9.50
CA PRO A 264 18.05 35.07 -8.80
C PRO A 264 17.25 35.59 -7.60
N LYS A 265 16.03 35.10 -7.38
CA LYS A 265 15.15 35.50 -6.28
C LYS A 265 14.58 34.33 -5.47
N GLN A 266 14.97 33.10 -5.79
CA GLN A 266 14.35 31.91 -5.21
C GLN A 266 15.38 30.87 -4.80
N VAL A 267 15.23 30.35 -3.59
CA VAL A 267 16.08 29.32 -2.99
C VAL A 267 15.24 28.17 -2.48
N ARG A 268 15.66 26.94 -2.75
CA ARG A 268 15.15 25.73 -2.13
C ARG A 268 16.08 25.36 -0.97
N VAL A 269 15.51 25.11 0.19
CA VAL A 269 16.24 24.82 1.43
C VAL A 269 15.84 23.44 1.94
N ASP A 270 16.81 22.57 2.19
CA ASP A 270 16.63 21.32 2.91
C ASP A 270 16.67 21.59 4.41
N PHE A 271 15.55 21.40 5.10
CA PHE A 271 15.35 21.79 6.48
C PHE A 271 15.05 20.58 7.39
N ASP A 272 15.82 20.45 8.47
CA ASP A 272 15.72 19.36 9.44
C ASP A 272 15.01 19.84 10.73
N GLY A 273 13.79 20.35 10.58
CA GLY A 273 12.98 20.88 11.67
C GLY A 273 11.50 20.53 11.52
N ASP A 274 10.78 20.60 12.65
CA ASP A 274 9.32 20.45 12.69
C ASP A 274 8.59 21.73 12.23
N GLU A 275 7.25 21.73 12.29
CA GLU A 275 6.43 22.91 11.91
C GLU A 275 6.73 24.14 12.76
N LYS A 276 7.04 23.95 14.06
CA LYS A 276 7.41 25.04 14.96
C LYS A 276 8.73 25.66 14.55
N ALA A 277 9.71 24.80 14.24
CA ALA A 277 11.02 25.23 13.75
C ALA A 277 10.93 25.96 12.39
N CYS A 278 10.03 25.52 11.48
CA CYS A 278 9.75 26.26 10.23
C CYS A 278 9.18 27.68 10.52
N ALA A 279 8.26 27.77 11.46
CA ALA A 279 7.70 29.07 11.87
C ALA A 279 8.76 29.98 12.55
N GLU A 280 9.69 29.39 13.31
CA GLU A 280 10.82 30.10 13.91
C GLU A 280 11.82 30.56 12.86
N LEU A 281 12.13 29.74 11.86
CA LEU A 281 12.96 30.14 10.73
C LEU A 281 12.34 31.35 10.00
N LEU A 282 11.05 31.27 9.64
CA LEU A 282 10.36 32.38 9.00
C LEU A 282 10.46 33.65 9.85
N ARG A 283 10.21 33.57 11.16
CA ARG A 283 10.30 34.69 12.07
C ARG A 283 11.72 35.28 12.12
N SER A 284 12.76 34.44 12.16
CA SER A 284 14.16 34.88 12.17
C SER A 284 14.53 35.63 10.90
N LEU A 285 14.13 35.11 9.73
CA LEU A 285 14.39 35.73 8.43
C LEU A 285 13.73 37.11 8.32
N VAL A 286 12.46 37.22 8.74
CA VAL A 286 11.75 38.50 8.75
C VAL A 286 12.38 39.49 9.76
N SER A 287 12.79 39.01 10.94
CA SER A 287 13.46 39.83 11.96
C SER A 287 14.84 40.31 11.53
N ALA A 288 15.54 39.56 10.69
CA ALA A 288 16.80 39.96 10.04
C ALA A 288 16.60 40.98 8.90
N GLY A 289 15.37 41.40 8.62
CA GLY A 289 15.07 42.41 7.59
C GLY A 289 14.92 41.83 6.18
N ILE A 290 14.92 40.50 6.01
CA ILE A 290 14.76 39.89 4.70
C ILE A 290 13.31 40.03 4.24
N THR A 291 13.13 40.62 3.08
CA THR A 291 11.81 40.82 2.47
C THR A 291 11.40 39.63 1.68
N LEU A 292 10.71 38.68 2.34
CA LEU A 292 10.17 37.48 1.69
C LEU A 292 8.82 37.80 1.04
N ASN A 293 8.61 37.32 -0.18
CA ASN A 293 7.31 37.37 -0.87
C ASN A 293 6.67 36.00 -1.00
N ASP A 294 7.45 34.92 -0.72
CA ASP A 294 6.93 33.56 -0.62
C ASP A 294 7.76 32.74 0.37
N PHE A 295 7.06 31.97 1.21
CA PHE A 295 7.63 30.99 2.13
C PHE A 295 6.74 29.77 2.08
N HIS A 296 7.11 28.81 1.26
CA HIS A 296 6.34 27.60 1.07
C HIS A 296 7.09 26.39 1.61
N CYS A 297 6.55 25.78 2.66
CA CYS A 297 7.09 24.57 3.25
C CYS A 297 6.44 23.38 2.54
N THR A 298 7.20 22.67 1.75
CA THR A 298 6.79 21.39 1.15
C THR A 298 7.44 20.26 1.93
N GLN A 299 6.71 19.21 2.05
CA GLN A 299 7.24 17.93 2.51
C GLN A 299 7.43 17.08 1.27
N ASP A 300 8.55 16.35 1.16
CA ASP A 300 8.74 15.42 0.06
C ASP A 300 7.52 14.49 0.03
N ASP A 301 6.95 14.29 -1.14
CA ASP A 301 5.90 13.29 -1.30
C ASP A 301 6.48 11.88 -1.15
N LEU A 302 5.61 10.93 -0.86
CA LEU A 302 6.02 9.55 -0.65
C LEU A 302 6.70 8.94 -1.89
N GLU A 303 6.42 9.42 -3.10
CA GLU A 303 7.07 8.96 -4.33
C GLU A 303 8.54 9.40 -4.39
N THR A 304 8.83 10.65 -4.04
CA THR A 304 10.19 11.18 -3.93
C THR A 304 10.98 10.46 -2.84
N ILE A 305 10.34 10.19 -1.71
CA ILE A 305 10.92 9.41 -0.60
C ILE A 305 11.30 8.00 -1.08
N PHE A 306 10.42 7.34 -1.81
CA PHE A 306 10.65 5.99 -2.33
C PHE A 306 11.78 5.94 -3.36
N LEU A 307 11.84 6.90 -4.29
CA LEU A 307 12.91 7.01 -5.27
C LEU A 307 14.29 7.21 -4.59
N ASN A 308 14.32 7.99 -3.53
CA ASN A 308 15.54 8.22 -2.75
C ASN A 308 16.02 6.96 -1.99
N LEU A 309 15.11 6.10 -1.51
CA LEU A 309 15.47 4.83 -0.87
C LEU A 309 16.11 3.85 -1.86
N GLY A 310 15.57 3.73 -3.08
CA GLY A 310 16.10 2.86 -4.12
C GLY A 310 17.50 3.28 -4.63
N HIS A 311 17.82 4.57 -4.58
CA HIS A 311 19.13 5.08 -5.01
C HIS A 311 20.23 4.93 -3.93
N HIS A 312 19.91 4.87 -2.66
CA HIS A 312 20.90 4.75 -1.57
C HIS A 312 21.51 3.35 -1.43
N GLN A 313 20.95 2.31 -2.05
CA GLN A 313 21.48 0.94 -1.99
C GLN A 313 22.20 0.51 -3.29
N ALA A 314 22.19 1.35 -4.33
CA ALA A 314 22.89 1.08 -5.59
C ALA A 314 24.28 1.73 -5.69
N SER A 315 24.77 2.35 -4.59
CA SER A 315 26.10 3.00 -4.52
C SER A 315 27.05 2.28 -3.54
#